data_f80a58e77f0354a965b707358009740d
#
_entry.id   f80a58e77f0354a965b707358009740d
#
_cell.length_a   1.000
_cell.length_b   1.000
_cell.length_c   1.000
_cell.angle_alpha   90.00
_cell.angle_beta   90.00
_cell.angle_gamma   90.00
#
_symmetry.space_group_name_H-M   'P 1'
#
loop_
_entity.id
_entity.type
_entity.pdbx_description
1 polymer ?
#
loop_
_entity_poly.entity_id
_entity_poly.type
_entity_poly.pdbx_seq_one_letter_code
_entity_poly.pdbx_strand_id
1 'polypeptide(L)'
;MKKIYTLLLSATLIFTSCSKDAEIAEIPASQIQSIVDAAVAAALAQLTSTVNTLSPTIAQAAADAATAAVATGLSGQADVIDAAVKGALEAQAAADAAAAAAAASNLVESVGAAGGVTFIDGSTNWTNDRIWTINGKVVVRSGGVLNIQAGTIVKAYDGTGVDATVLVIAAGGQINAIGTAEAPIIFTDIKDEITYSDNGVSPNRVPSDMGKWGSIVVLGNAIVGEDGGTDDIEGIADGFAWTQYGGSNATDNSGRLEYVSVRHSGQEIAPNNELQAITFGGVGSGTTVQNIEIIGSQDDGIEIFGGSVNVTNLIIHYNGDDAIDLDEGYSGTIDNAVLVMNTMTDGAFEIDGTEDSTGAITGEFTVQNVTVYGQATQDDTNQYGTWKSGATGLTKNVVFKSFNTGTTMEQVHSNYAGKGTATALGQLLFDDFDFVTSDTIATIFAAVNSVVTDASTWAESVASQVSGTGADETVFSWCQYYK
;
A
#
# COMPACT_ATOMS: atom_id res chain seq x y z
N MET A 1 35.46 -20.60 10.36
CA MET A 1 35.25 -20.06 11.69
C MET A 1 36.05 -20.76 12.79
N LYS A 2 35.89 -22.06 13.10
CA LYS A 2 36.67 -22.74 14.15
C LYS A 2 38.20 -22.59 14.02
N LYS A 3 38.77 -22.56 12.84
CA LYS A 3 40.22 -22.44 12.61
C LYS A 3 40.78 -21.03 12.86
N ILE A 4 40.00 -19.99 12.67
CA ILE A 4 40.42 -18.60 12.95
C ILE A 4 40.39 -18.33 14.46
N TYR A 5 39.40 -18.83 15.18
CA TYR A 5 39.37 -18.78 16.64
C TYR A 5 40.52 -19.52 17.28
N THR A 6 40.93 -20.64 16.71
CA THR A 6 42.04 -21.42 17.24
C THR A 6 43.39 -20.72 17.07
N LEU A 7 43.56 -19.90 15.99
CA LEU A 7 44.83 -19.18 15.75
C LEU A 7 44.93 -17.93 16.63
N LEU A 8 43.84 -17.19 16.81
CA LEU A 8 43.77 -16.05 17.73
C LEU A 8 43.94 -16.49 19.21
N LEU A 9 43.31 -17.62 19.58
CA LEU A 9 43.45 -18.17 20.93
C LEU A 9 44.87 -18.67 21.20
N SER A 10 45.59 -19.21 20.20
CA SER A 10 46.99 -19.63 20.34
C SER A 10 47.95 -18.45 20.49
N ALA A 11 47.70 -17.32 19.83
CA ALA A 11 48.51 -16.10 20.02
C ALA A 11 48.30 -15.51 21.42
N THR A 12 47.07 -15.49 21.92
CA THR A 12 46.76 -15.00 23.29
C THR A 12 47.30 -15.93 24.39
N LEU A 13 47.32 -17.24 24.17
CA LEU A 13 47.86 -18.22 25.13
C LEU A 13 49.40 -18.14 25.28
N ILE A 14 50.13 -17.70 24.25
CA ILE A 14 51.59 -17.52 24.32
C ILE A 14 51.93 -16.34 25.26
N PHE A 15 51.08 -15.32 25.33
CA PHE A 15 51.30 -14.17 26.21
C PHE A 15 50.81 -14.36 27.67
N THR A 16 49.86 -15.29 27.90
CA THR A 16 49.33 -15.54 29.26
C THR A 16 50.06 -16.68 30.00
N SER A 17 50.89 -17.49 29.34
CA SER A 17 51.63 -18.59 29.99
C SER A 17 52.99 -18.18 30.56
N CYS A 18 53.41 -16.92 30.41
CA CYS A 18 54.70 -16.41 30.93
C CYS A 18 54.55 -15.61 32.23
N SER A 19 53.75 -16.08 33.17
CA SER A 19 53.78 -15.52 34.51
C SER A 19 53.83 -16.61 35.55
N LYS A 20 55.03 -17.17 35.79
CA LYS A 20 55.58 -17.60 37.10
C LYS A 20 57.01 -18.11 36.92
N ASP A 21 57.95 -17.37 37.56
CA ASP A 21 59.25 -17.79 38.03
C ASP A 21 60.18 -18.48 37.01
N ALA A 22 60.67 -17.75 36.02
CA ALA A 22 61.96 -17.96 35.38
C ALA A 22 62.53 -16.58 35.01
N GLU A 23 63.82 -16.35 35.22
CA GLU A 23 64.52 -15.18 34.73
C GLU A 23 64.29 -15.08 33.20
N ILE A 24 63.40 -14.18 32.79
CA ILE A 24 63.16 -13.92 31.40
C ILE A 24 64.30 -13.06 30.91
N ALA A 25 65.20 -13.60 30.11
CA ALA A 25 66.07 -12.80 29.28
C ALA A 25 65.20 -11.81 28.49
N GLU A 26 65.40 -10.49 28.65
CA GLU A 26 64.68 -9.44 27.97
C GLU A 26 64.77 -9.70 26.47
N ILE A 27 63.66 -10.12 25.85
CA ILE A 27 63.58 -10.22 24.40
C ILE A 27 63.64 -8.78 23.87
N PRO A 28 64.60 -8.44 23.01
CA PRO A 28 64.72 -7.08 22.47
C PRO A 28 63.39 -6.66 21.78
N ALA A 29 62.99 -5.42 22.03
CA ALA A 29 61.74 -4.89 21.44
C ALA A 29 61.66 -5.07 19.92
N SER A 30 62.79 -5.12 19.24
CA SER A 30 62.87 -5.40 17.78
C SER A 30 62.55 -6.85 17.43
N GLN A 31 62.77 -7.80 18.33
CA GLN A 31 62.36 -9.21 18.12
C GLN A 31 60.88 -9.40 18.39
N ILE A 32 60.33 -8.72 19.39
CA ILE A 32 58.88 -8.72 19.64
C ILE A 32 58.15 -8.10 18.46
N GLN A 33 58.65 -6.98 17.93
CA GLN A 33 58.05 -6.34 16.75
C GLN A 33 58.07 -7.24 15.52
N SER A 34 59.18 -7.98 15.28
CA SER A 34 59.26 -8.88 14.13
C SER A 34 58.33 -10.09 14.24
N ILE A 35 58.10 -10.59 15.45
CA ILE A 35 57.12 -11.67 15.70
C ILE A 35 55.70 -11.18 15.48
N VAL A 36 55.41 -9.98 15.95
CA VAL A 36 54.12 -9.33 15.75
C VAL A 36 53.87 -9.05 14.25
N ASP A 37 54.83 -8.50 13.57
CA ASP A 37 54.74 -8.23 12.14
C ASP A 37 54.53 -9.53 11.32
N ALA A 38 55.20 -10.61 11.67
CA ALA A 38 55.04 -11.92 11.04
C ALA A 38 53.64 -12.54 11.34
N ALA A 39 53.13 -12.39 12.56
CA ALA A 39 51.80 -12.85 12.94
C ALA A 39 50.69 -12.06 12.24
N VAL A 40 50.87 -10.74 12.16
CA VAL A 40 49.95 -9.84 11.42
C VAL A 40 49.95 -10.16 9.93
N ALA A 41 51.13 -10.35 9.31
CA ALA A 41 51.24 -10.72 7.91
C ALA A 41 50.59 -12.10 7.60
N ALA A 42 50.74 -13.09 8.49
CA ALA A 42 50.10 -14.40 8.35
C ALA A 42 48.56 -14.31 8.51
N ALA A 43 48.08 -13.50 9.45
CA ALA A 43 46.64 -13.24 9.63
C ALA A 43 46.03 -12.48 8.43
N LEU A 44 46.75 -11.48 7.90
CA LEU A 44 46.36 -10.78 6.68
C LEU A 44 46.31 -11.70 5.46
N ALA A 45 47.28 -12.59 5.30
CA ALA A 45 47.29 -13.52 4.19
C ALA A 45 46.12 -14.52 4.23
N GLN A 46 45.74 -14.97 5.44
CA GLN A 46 44.57 -15.84 5.63
C GLN A 46 43.25 -15.05 5.39
N LEU A 47 43.19 -13.82 5.89
CA LEU A 47 42.03 -12.94 5.66
C LEU A 47 41.89 -12.66 4.16
N THR A 48 42.97 -12.35 3.45
CA THR A 48 43.00 -12.13 2.00
C THR A 48 42.56 -13.37 1.23
N SER A 49 42.95 -14.57 1.68
CA SER A 49 42.50 -15.84 1.07
C SER A 49 41.00 -16.07 1.24
N THR A 50 40.44 -15.69 2.41
CA THR A 50 39.01 -15.78 2.67
C THR A 50 38.22 -14.69 1.92
N VAL A 51 38.78 -13.48 1.85
CA VAL A 51 38.21 -12.32 1.18
C VAL A 51 38.19 -12.48 -0.36
N ASN A 52 39.14 -13.20 -0.95
CA ASN A 52 39.15 -13.49 -2.40
C ASN A 52 37.97 -14.40 -2.84
N THR A 53 37.23 -14.97 -1.90
CA THR A 53 35.97 -15.69 -2.19
C THR A 53 34.74 -14.77 -2.07
N LEU A 54 34.91 -13.51 -1.64
CA LEU A 54 33.85 -12.52 -1.43
C LEU A 54 33.71 -11.59 -2.66
N SER A 55 32.60 -10.87 -2.74
CA SER A 55 32.44 -9.88 -3.81
C SER A 55 33.50 -8.76 -3.71
N PRO A 56 33.89 -8.12 -4.82
CA PRO A 56 34.95 -7.09 -4.85
C PRO A 56 34.74 -5.94 -3.86
N THR A 57 33.49 -5.55 -3.62
CA THR A 57 33.12 -4.46 -2.71
C THR A 57 33.37 -4.80 -1.25
N ILE A 58 33.11 -6.05 -0.87
CA ILE A 58 33.33 -6.55 0.49
C ILE A 58 34.81 -6.81 0.74
N ALA A 59 35.52 -7.27 -0.29
CA ALA A 59 36.97 -7.42 -0.26
C ALA A 59 37.67 -6.08 0.01
N GLN A 60 37.22 -4.99 -0.62
CA GLN A 60 37.76 -3.65 -0.41
C GLN A 60 37.45 -3.12 0.99
N ALA A 61 36.21 -3.25 1.46
CA ALA A 61 35.82 -2.81 2.80
C ALA A 61 36.60 -3.54 3.90
N ALA A 62 36.87 -4.85 3.76
CA ALA A 62 37.67 -5.61 4.68
C ALA A 62 39.16 -5.20 4.65
N ALA A 63 39.70 -4.88 3.48
CA ALA A 63 41.07 -4.36 3.31
C ALA A 63 41.24 -2.98 3.92
N ASP A 64 40.26 -2.09 3.75
CA ASP A 64 40.28 -0.74 4.32
C ASP A 64 40.19 -0.78 5.86
N ALA A 65 39.35 -1.66 6.41
CA ALA A 65 39.23 -1.87 7.85
C ALA A 65 40.53 -2.45 8.46
N ALA A 66 41.17 -3.42 7.78
CA ALA A 66 42.43 -3.97 8.19
C ALA A 66 43.55 -2.94 8.16
N THR A 67 43.58 -2.06 7.14
CA THR A 67 44.56 -0.97 7.02
C THR A 67 44.38 0.08 8.12
N ALA A 68 43.15 0.43 8.47
CA ALA A 68 42.84 1.34 9.57
C ALA A 68 43.26 0.76 10.95
N ALA A 69 43.08 -0.53 11.15
CA ALA A 69 43.49 -1.24 12.38
C ALA A 69 45.01 -1.22 12.57
N VAL A 70 45.79 -1.40 11.51
CA VAL A 70 47.25 -1.34 11.54
C VAL A 70 47.76 0.09 11.81
N ALA A 71 47.06 1.12 11.34
CA ALA A 71 47.45 2.52 11.53
C ALA A 71 47.23 3.04 12.96
N THR A 72 46.37 2.40 13.78
CA THR A 72 45.99 2.89 15.12
C THR A 72 46.80 2.32 16.29
N GLY A 73 47.75 1.40 16.01
CA GLY A 73 48.66 0.81 17.02
C GLY A 73 48.03 -0.36 17.81
N LEU A 74 48.90 -1.16 18.46
CA LEU A 74 48.57 -2.52 18.96
C LEU A 74 47.60 -2.62 20.14
N SER A 75 47.27 -1.54 20.83
CA SER A 75 46.32 -1.56 21.97
C SER A 75 44.89 -1.26 21.47
N GLY A 76 44.03 -2.29 21.42
CA GLY A 76 42.63 -2.19 20.98
C GLY A 76 42.33 -2.90 19.65
N GLN A 77 43.29 -3.58 19.05
CA GLN A 77 43.15 -4.22 17.73
C GLN A 77 42.17 -5.39 17.69
N ALA A 78 42.03 -6.13 18.78
CA ALA A 78 41.11 -7.25 18.82
C ALA A 78 39.64 -6.81 18.58
N ASP A 79 39.23 -5.73 19.23
CA ASP A 79 37.87 -5.21 19.12
C ASP A 79 37.60 -4.60 17.73
N VAL A 80 38.63 -3.95 17.13
CA VAL A 80 38.51 -3.35 15.78
C VAL A 80 38.45 -4.45 14.70
N ILE A 81 39.23 -5.52 14.85
CA ILE A 81 39.21 -6.66 13.95
C ILE A 81 37.88 -7.41 14.09
N ASP A 82 37.39 -7.63 15.31
CA ASP A 82 36.09 -8.29 15.54
C ASP A 82 34.93 -7.45 14.96
N ALA A 83 34.93 -6.14 15.13
CA ALA A 83 33.94 -5.24 14.54
C ALA A 83 33.99 -5.24 13.00
N ALA A 84 35.19 -5.24 12.41
CA ALA A 84 35.36 -5.30 10.96
C ALA A 84 34.94 -6.65 10.36
N VAL A 85 35.29 -7.76 11.03
CA VAL A 85 34.86 -9.11 10.62
C VAL A 85 33.35 -9.28 10.75
N LYS A 86 32.77 -8.75 11.82
CA LYS A 86 31.32 -8.78 12.01
C LYS A 86 30.61 -7.96 10.94
N GLY A 87 31.07 -6.75 10.66
CA GLY A 87 30.51 -5.89 9.61
C GLY A 87 30.64 -6.55 8.22
N ALA A 88 31.76 -7.19 7.91
CA ALA A 88 31.94 -7.92 6.66
C ALA A 88 31.02 -9.14 6.54
N LEU A 89 30.79 -9.87 7.64
CA LEU A 89 29.86 -11.01 7.68
C LEU A 89 28.40 -10.58 7.54
N GLU A 90 28.03 -9.46 8.16
CA GLU A 90 26.69 -8.86 8.02
C GLU A 90 26.46 -8.37 6.59
N ALA A 91 27.46 -7.71 5.98
CA ALA A 91 27.39 -7.27 4.59
C ALA A 91 27.34 -8.45 3.62
N GLN A 92 28.07 -9.55 3.89
CA GLN A 92 27.99 -10.77 3.09
C GLN A 92 26.61 -11.43 3.22
N ALA A 93 26.08 -11.53 4.44
CA ALA A 93 24.74 -12.08 4.65
C ALA A 93 23.66 -11.25 3.94
N ALA A 94 23.81 -9.92 3.93
CA ALA A 94 22.93 -9.04 3.18
C ALA A 94 23.08 -9.22 1.65
N ALA A 95 24.32 -9.37 1.16
CA ALA A 95 24.57 -9.62 -0.27
C ALA A 95 24.08 -11.02 -0.70
N ASP A 96 24.24 -12.04 0.15
CA ASP A 96 23.73 -13.39 -0.11
C ASP A 96 22.20 -13.41 -0.08
N ALA A 97 21.58 -12.64 0.81
CA ALA A 97 20.13 -12.46 0.85
C ALA A 97 19.62 -11.71 -0.38
N ALA A 98 20.33 -10.65 -0.82
CA ALA A 98 19.99 -9.92 -2.05
C ALA A 98 20.20 -10.80 -3.31
N ALA A 99 21.25 -11.61 -3.36
CA ALA A 99 21.48 -12.56 -4.45
C ALA A 99 20.43 -13.69 -4.46
N ALA A 100 20.01 -14.15 -3.28
CA ALA A 100 18.93 -15.12 -3.16
C ALA A 100 17.58 -14.51 -3.57
N ALA A 101 17.31 -13.26 -3.18
CA ALA A 101 16.14 -12.50 -3.62
C ALA A 101 16.15 -12.27 -5.14
N ALA A 102 17.30 -11.89 -5.71
CA ALA A 102 17.46 -11.74 -7.17
C ALA A 102 17.31 -13.06 -7.94
N ALA A 103 17.75 -14.18 -7.36
CA ALA A 103 17.52 -15.52 -7.93
C ALA A 103 16.05 -15.95 -7.76
N ALA A 104 15.42 -15.60 -6.66
CA ALA A 104 14.00 -15.82 -6.40
C ALA A 104 13.12 -14.98 -7.34
N SER A 105 13.55 -13.80 -7.75
CA SER A 105 12.80 -12.93 -8.69
C SER A 105 12.52 -13.57 -10.06
N ASN A 106 13.20 -14.66 -10.40
CA ASN A 106 12.93 -15.46 -11.60
C ASN A 106 11.98 -16.65 -11.36
N LEU A 107 11.61 -16.92 -10.11
CA LEU A 107 10.61 -17.93 -9.80
C LEU A 107 9.23 -17.32 -9.96
N VAL A 108 8.36 -18.01 -10.69
CA VAL A 108 6.95 -17.60 -10.86
C VAL A 108 6.07 -18.76 -10.41
N GLU A 109 5.08 -18.45 -9.60
CA GLU A 109 4.04 -19.39 -9.19
C GLU A 109 2.69 -18.90 -9.71
N SER A 110 1.96 -19.74 -10.38
CA SER A 110 0.69 -19.38 -11.04
C SER A 110 -0.50 -19.96 -10.30
N VAL A 111 -1.53 -19.15 -10.09
CA VAL A 111 -2.79 -19.52 -9.48
C VAL A 111 -3.92 -19.21 -10.44
N GLY A 112 -4.77 -20.18 -10.71
CA GLY A 112 -5.92 -20.01 -11.59
C GLY A 112 -5.62 -20.29 -13.06
N ALA A 113 -6.63 -20.10 -13.88
CA ALA A 113 -6.59 -20.29 -15.34
C ALA A 113 -7.58 -19.35 -16.02
N ALA A 114 -7.27 -18.94 -17.26
CA ALA A 114 -8.09 -18.04 -18.06
C ALA A 114 -9.55 -18.52 -18.14
N GLY A 115 -10.50 -17.62 -17.85
CA GLY A 115 -11.93 -17.90 -17.84
C GLY A 115 -12.40 -18.89 -16.77
N GLY A 116 -11.49 -19.36 -15.90
CA GLY A 116 -11.79 -20.31 -14.83
C GLY A 116 -12.04 -19.64 -13.48
N VAL A 117 -12.59 -20.44 -12.54
CA VAL A 117 -12.69 -20.10 -11.13
C VAL A 117 -11.82 -21.06 -10.32
N THR A 118 -10.92 -20.52 -9.53
CA THR A 118 -10.04 -21.31 -8.66
C THR A 118 -10.29 -20.92 -7.21
N PHE A 119 -10.58 -21.91 -6.38
CA PHE A 119 -10.92 -21.70 -4.99
C PHE A 119 -9.70 -21.91 -4.08
N ILE A 120 -9.55 -20.99 -3.13
CA ILE A 120 -8.62 -21.12 -2.00
C ILE A 120 -9.44 -21.52 -0.79
N ASP A 121 -9.20 -22.74 -0.32
CA ASP A 121 -9.82 -23.33 0.86
C ASP A 121 -8.75 -23.52 1.95
N GLY A 122 -9.09 -23.21 3.19
CA GLY A 122 -8.13 -23.24 4.31
C GLY A 122 -7.05 -22.15 4.20
N SER A 123 -5.90 -22.37 4.84
CA SER A 123 -4.82 -21.36 4.89
C SER A 123 -3.83 -21.55 3.75
N THR A 124 -3.67 -20.52 2.94
CA THR A 124 -2.69 -20.44 1.84
C THR A 124 -1.74 -19.27 2.07
N ASN A 125 -0.45 -19.46 1.75
CA ASN A 125 0.56 -18.42 1.93
C ASN A 125 1.20 -18.07 0.58
N TRP A 126 1.20 -16.78 0.23
CA TRP A 126 1.97 -16.22 -0.87
C TRP A 126 3.20 -15.52 -0.30
N THR A 127 4.37 -16.03 -0.65
CA THR A 127 5.65 -15.60 -0.09
C THR A 127 6.38 -14.65 -1.05
N ASN A 128 7.25 -13.81 -0.53
CA ASN A 128 8.03 -12.84 -1.30
C ASN A 128 9.31 -13.43 -1.94
N ASP A 129 9.46 -14.76 -1.93
CA ASP A 129 10.57 -15.46 -2.58
C ASP A 129 10.31 -15.74 -4.08
N ARG A 130 9.17 -15.33 -4.60
CA ARG A 130 8.74 -15.49 -5.99
C ARG A 130 7.67 -14.49 -6.38
N ILE A 131 7.54 -14.24 -7.69
CA ILE A 131 6.40 -13.50 -8.24
C ILE A 131 5.21 -14.45 -8.36
N TRP A 132 4.09 -14.05 -7.81
CA TRP A 132 2.83 -14.77 -7.96
C TRP A 132 2.09 -14.25 -9.19
N THR A 133 1.44 -15.13 -9.93
CA THR A 133 0.55 -14.72 -11.01
C THR A 133 -0.84 -15.29 -10.79
N ILE A 134 -1.86 -14.47 -11.04
CA ILE A 134 -3.27 -14.88 -10.97
C ILE A 134 -3.92 -14.79 -12.33
N ASN A 135 -4.85 -15.72 -12.63
CA ASN A 135 -5.55 -15.77 -13.91
C ASN A 135 -7.00 -16.27 -13.71
N GLY A 136 -7.97 -15.61 -14.34
CA GLY A 136 -9.40 -15.84 -14.12
C GLY A 136 -9.83 -15.39 -12.71
N LYS A 137 -10.85 -16.01 -12.14
CA LYS A 137 -11.35 -15.69 -10.80
C LYS A 137 -10.61 -16.54 -9.76
N VAL A 138 -9.81 -15.90 -8.91
CA VAL A 138 -9.17 -16.56 -7.75
C VAL A 138 -9.97 -16.17 -6.50
N VAL A 139 -10.64 -17.13 -5.88
CA VAL A 139 -11.65 -16.89 -4.85
C VAL A 139 -11.23 -17.52 -3.53
N VAL A 140 -11.02 -16.70 -2.52
CA VAL A 140 -10.87 -17.14 -1.12
C VAL A 140 -12.27 -17.37 -0.55
N ARG A 141 -12.68 -18.62 -0.41
CA ARG A 141 -14.04 -18.95 0.05
C ARG A 141 -14.19 -18.77 1.56
N SER A 142 -15.45 -18.80 2.00
CA SER A 142 -15.78 -18.80 3.43
C SER A 142 -14.97 -19.85 4.21
N GLY A 143 -14.28 -19.43 5.27
CA GLY A 143 -13.34 -20.24 6.05
C GLY A 143 -11.93 -20.37 5.44
N GLY A 144 -11.70 -19.90 4.21
CA GLY A 144 -10.38 -19.79 3.61
C GLY A 144 -9.62 -18.56 4.13
N VAL A 145 -8.30 -18.63 4.15
CA VAL A 145 -7.42 -17.51 4.54
C VAL A 145 -6.24 -17.42 3.57
N LEU A 146 -6.13 -16.30 2.89
CA LEU A 146 -4.97 -15.98 2.07
C LEU A 146 -4.02 -15.06 2.84
N ASN A 147 -2.83 -15.54 3.14
CA ASN A 147 -1.78 -14.75 3.76
C ASN A 147 -0.75 -14.33 2.71
N ILE A 148 -0.47 -13.04 2.59
CA ILE A 148 0.51 -12.49 1.66
C ILE A 148 1.60 -11.80 2.45
N GLN A 149 2.82 -12.26 2.25
CA GLN A 149 4.00 -11.75 2.95
C GLN A 149 4.36 -10.35 2.47
N ALA A 150 4.89 -9.51 3.37
CA ALA A 150 5.41 -8.18 3.02
C ALA A 150 6.41 -8.24 1.86
N GLY A 151 6.27 -7.30 0.91
CA GLY A 151 7.11 -7.20 -0.27
C GLY A 151 6.75 -8.18 -1.40
N THR A 152 5.67 -8.96 -1.29
CA THR A 152 5.23 -9.86 -2.38
C THR A 152 4.75 -9.06 -3.59
N ILE A 153 5.11 -9.51 -4.79
CA ILE A 153 4.59 -9.02 -6.06
C ILE A 153 3.62 -10.05 -6.62
N VAL A 154 2.40 -9.60 -6.91
CA VAL A 154 1.34 -10.39 -7.54
C VAL A 154 0.99 -9.75 -8.88
N LYS A 155 1.09 -10.50 -9.97
CA LYS A 155 0.76 -10.04 -11.31
C LYS A 155 -0.50 -10.74 -11.81
N ALA A 156 -1.48 -9.95 -12.22
CA ALA A 156 -2.73 -10.45 -12.76
C ALA A 156 -2.66 -10.52 -14.28
N TYR A 157 -3.11 -11.65 -14.85
CA TYR A 157 -3.32 -11.71 -16.28
C TYR A 157 -4.42 -10.73 -16.70
N ASP A 158 -4.26 -10.20 -17.90
CA ASP A 158 -5.35 -9.50 -18.56
C ASP A 158 -6.53 -10.48 -18.75
N GLY A 159 -7.60 -10.02 -19.10
CA GLY A 159 -8.87 -10.65 -19.43
C GLY A 159 -9.77 -9.48 -19.78
N THR A 160 -10.84 -9.70 -20.47
CA THR A 160 -11.78 -8.64 -20.83
C THR A 160 -13.21 -9.10 -20.58
N GLY A 161 -14.07 -8.20 -20.18
CA GLY A 161 -15.44 -8.53 -19.87
C GLY A 161 -15.50 -9.63 -18.80
N VAL A 162 -16.39 -10.56 -18.96
CA VAL A 162 -16.59 -11.68 -18.01
C VAL A 162 -15.35 -12.55 -17.75
N ASP A 163 -14.31 -12.45 -18.58
CA ASP A 163 -13.04 -13.16 -18.41
C ASP A 163 -11.97 -12.36 -17.66
N ALA A 164 -12.29 -11.16 -17.18
CA ALA A 164 -11.38 -10.34 -16.38
C ALA A 164 -10.81 -11.12 -15.20
N THR A 165 -9.53 -10.95 -14.93
CA THR A 165 -8.88 -11.59 -13.77
C THR A 165 -9.19 -10.82 -12.49
N VAL A 166 -9.73 -11.51 -11.48
CA VAL A 166 -10.14 -10.91 -10.20
C VAL A 166 -9.68 -11.77 -9.04
N LEU A 167 -9.16 -11.13 -8.00
CA LEU A 167 -8.97 -11.75 -6.69
C LEU A 167 -10.19 -11.44 -5.82
N VAL A 168 -10.97 -12.45 -5.47
CA VAL A 168 -12.18 -12.32 -4.67
C VAL A 168 -11.95 -12.91 -3.28
N ILE A 169 -12.23 -12.12 -2.26
CA ILE A 169 -12.39 -12.60 -0.89
C ILE A 169 -13.88 -12.68 -0.62
N ALA A 170 -14.45 -13.87 -0.74
CA ALA A 170 -15.88 -14.08 -0.54
C ALA A 170 -16.28 -13.88 0.92
N ALA A 171 -17.54 -13.57 1.17
CA ALA A 171 -18.05 -13.36 2.52
C ALA A 171 -17.70 -14.56 3.45
N GLY A 172 -17.06 -14.26 4.58
CA GLY A 172 -16.51 -15.25 5.52
C GLY A 172 -15.15 -15.83 5.15
N GLY A 173 -14.56 -15.46 4.00
CA GLY A 173 -13.13 -15.62 3.69
C GLY A 173 -12.30 -14.51 4.28
N GLN A 174 -10.98 -14.67 4.30
CA GLN A 174 -10.07 -13.64 4.83
C GLN A 174 -8.83 -13.46 3.95
N ILE A 175 -8.38 -12.22 3.85
CA ILE A 175 -7.06 -11.87 3.30
C ILE A 175 -6.21 -11.20 4.38
N ASN A 176 -4.98 -11.65 4.54
CA ASN A 176 -3.98 -11.00 5.38
C ASN A 176 -2.82 -10.53 4.48
N ALA A 177 -3.02 -9.43 3.77
CA ALA A 177 -2.01 -8.77 2.96
C ALA A 177 -1.35 -7.68 3.83
N ILE A 178 -0.30 -8.06 4.55
CA ILE A 178 0.34 -7.20 5.55
C ILE A 178 1.75 -6.85 5.07
N GLY A 179 1.86 -5.74 4.34
CA GLY A 179 3.11 -5.13 3.92
C GLY A 179 3.73 -4.24 5.00
N THR A 180 4.79 -3.52 4.62
CA THR A 180 5.39 -2.44 5.41
C THR A 180 5.76 -1.28 4.47
N ALA A 181 6.08 -0.12 5.01
CA ALA A 181 6.52 1.03 4.21
C ALA A 181 7.76 0.71 3.34
N GLU A 182 8.67 -0.13 3.84
CA GLU A 182 9.88 -0.55 3.14
C GLU A 182 9.66 -1.74 2.20
N ALA A 183 8.57 -2.50 2.41
CA ALA A 183 8.25 -3.71 1.67
C ALA A 183 6.73 -3.80 1.42
N PRO A 184 6.14 -2.88 0.64
CA PRO A 184 4.73 -2.93 0.31
C PRO A 184 4.41 -4.16 -0.54
N ILE A 185 3.17 -4.64 -0.45
CA ILE A 185 2.66 -5.70 -1.33
C ILE A 185 2.13 -5.01 -2.59
N ILE A 186 2.55 -5.50 -3.77
CA ILE A 186 2.20 -4.90 -5.05
C ILE A 186 1.34 -5.87 -5.86
N PHE A 187 0.16 -5.43 -6.25
CA PHE A 187 -0.68 -6.05 -7.26
C PHE A 187 -0.58 -5.24 -8.55
N THR A 188 -0.27 -5.87 -9.66
CA THR A 188 -0.13 -5.21 -10.97
C THR A 188 -0.48 -6.16 -12.11
N ASP A 189 -0.42 -5.69 -13.36
CA ASP A 189 -0.70 -6.53 -14.51
C ASP A 189 0.49 -7.41 -14.93
N ILE A 190 0.18 -8.49 -15.65
CA ILE A 190 1.18 -9.50 -16.07
C ILE A 190 2.27 -8.93 -16.99
N LYS A 191 2.02 -7.82 -17.69
CA LYS A 191 2.95 -7.17 -18.62
C LYS A 191 3.77 -6.08 -17.95
N ASP A 192 3.52 -5.77 -16.67
CA ASP A 192 4.40 -4.94 -15.87
C ASP A 192 5.71 -5.72 -15.64
N GLU A 193 6.83 -5.15 -16.09
CA GLU A 193 8.14 -5.77 -15.97
C GLU A 193 8.74 -5.65 -14.56
N ILE A 194 8.02 -5.08 -13.61
CA ILE A 194 8.49 -4.90 -12.23
C ILE A 194 8.97 -6.22 -11.61
N THR A 195 10.09 -6.13 -10.92
CA THR A 195 10.72 -7.21 -10.14
C THR A 195 11.11 -6.71 -8.75
N TYR A 196 11.60 -7.58 -7.92
CA TYR A 196 12.10 -7.21 -6.57
C TYR A 196 13.30 -6.26 -6.59
N SER A 197 14.02 -6.14 -7.72
CA SER A 197 15.15 -5.22 -7.87
C SER A 197 14.76 -3.79 -8.21
N ASP A 198 13.51 -3.54 -8.54
CA ASP A 198 13.05 -2.24 -9.03
C ASP A 198 12.54 -1.31 -7.91
N ASN A 199 12.70 -1.73 -6.65
CA ASN A 199 12.31 -0.95 -5.46
C ASN A 199 10.87 -0.40 -5.52
N GLY A 200 9.96 -1.19 -6.07
CA GLY A 200 8.55 -0.84 -6.17
C GLY A 200 8.18 0.08 -7.33
N VAL A 201 9.13 0.49 -8.19
CA VAL A 201 8.86 1.33 -9.37
C VAL A 201 8.83 0.47 -10.62
N SER A 202 7.72 0.50 -11.37
CA SER A 202 7.63 -0.22 -12.65
C SER A 202 8.59 0.38 -13.67
N PRO A 203 9.37 -0.44 -14.40
CA PRO A 203 10.26 0.03 -15.45
C PRO A 203 9.54 0.41 -16.76
N ASN A 204 8.29 -0.05 -16.94
CA ASN A 204 7.59 0.09 -18.22
C ASN A 204 6.11 0.51 -18.10
N ARG A 205 5.59 0.72 -16.87
CA ARG A 205 4.24 1.22 -16.62
C ARG A 205 4.27 2.62 -16.04
N VAL A 206 3.24 3.39 -16.35
CA VAL A 206 3.02 4.75 -15.82
C VAL A 206 1.61 4.84 -15.22
N PRO A 207 1.34 5.81 -14.35
CA PRO A 207 0.03 5.93 -13.69
C PRO A 207 -1.19 6.00 -14.63
N SER A 208 -1.00 6.53 -15.85
CA SER A 208 -2.07 6.57 -16.86
C SER A 208 -2.32 5.24 -17.58
N ASP A 209 -1.56 4.20 -17.31
CA ASP A 209 -1.88 2.84 -17.76
C ASP A 209 -2.98 2.27 -16.85
N MET A 210 -4.22 2.22 -17.34
CA MET A 210 -5.42 1.78 -16.61
C MET A 210 -6.05 0.58 -17.34
N GLY A 211 -6.93 -0.19 -16.68
CA GLY A 211 -7.69 -1.26 -17.32
C GLY A 211 -6.87 -2.45 -17.82
N LYS A 212 -5.75 -2.79 -17.15
CA LYS A 212 -4.89 -3.89 -17.61
C LYS A 212 -5.26 -5.24 -16.99
N TRP A 213 -6.01 -5.24 -15.92
CA TRP A 213 -6.58 -6.41 -15.26
C TRP A 213 -7.79 -5.96 -14.43
N GLY A 214 -8.55 -6.92 -13.89
CA GLY A 214 -9.76 -6.61 -13.13
C GLY A 214 -9.48 -5.91 -11.79
N SER A 215 -9.74 -6.59 -10.68
CA SER A 215 -9.89 -5.95 -9.38
C SER A 215 -9.42 -6.85 -8.23
N ILE A 216 -9.34 -6.27 -7.04
CA ILE A 216 -9.43 -6.95 -5.75
C ILE A 216 -10.83 -6.68 -5.19
N VAL A 217 -11.63 -7.72 -5.02
CA VAL A 217 -12.99 -7.65 -4.47
C VAL A 217 -13.00 -8.31 -3.09
N VAL A 218 -13.45 -7.59 -2.08
CA VAL A 218 -13.57 -8.08 -0.70
C VAL A 218 -15.02 -7.99 -0.27
N LEU A 219 -15.60 -9.14 0.06
CA LEU A 219 -16.98 -9.27 0.45
C LEU A 219 -17.11 -9.67 1.91
N GLY A 220 -18.11 -9.13 2.58
CA GLY A 220 -18.37 -9.37 4.00
C GLY A 220 -19.85 -9.61 4.29
N ASN A 221 -20.15 -9.77 5.58
CA ASN A 221 -21.49 -10.03 6.06
C ASN A 221 -22.04 -8.85 6.90
N ALA A 222 -21.53 -7.63 6.68
CA ALA A 222 -22.02 -6.45 7.38
C ALA A 222 -23.34 -5.96 6.75
N ILE A 223 -23.94 -4.98 7.40
CA ILE A 223 -25.20 -4.38 6.99
C ILE A 223 -24.97 -3.58 5.70
N VAL A 224 -25.84 -3.80 4.73
CA VAL A 224 -25.89 -3.04 3.47
C VAL A 224 -27.29 -2.47 3.29
N GLY A 225 -27.36 -1.32 2.63
CA GLY A 225 -28.61 -0.60 2.39
C GLY A 225 -29.35 -1.08 1.16
N GLU A 226 -29.42 -2.38 0.96
CA GLU A 226 -30.12 -3.03 -0.12
C GLU A 226 -31.42 -3.70 0.38
N ASP A 227 -32.46 -3.73 -0.47
CA ASP A 227 -33.71 -4.42 -0.17
C ASP A 227 -33.46 -5.92 0.05
N GLY A 228 -33.65 -6.37 1.28
CA GLY A 228 -33.34 -7.75 1.68
C GLY A 228 -32.00 -7.91 2.39
N GLY A 229 -31.17 -6.90 2.42
CA GLY A 229 -29.92 -6.82 3.18
C GLY A 229 -28.77 -7.65 2.61
N THR A 230 -28.86 -8.10 1.38
CA THR A 230 -27.79 -8.82 0.64
C THR A 230 -27.93 -8.57 -0.84
N ASP A 231 -26.79 -8.49 -1.56
CA ASP A 231 -26.78 -8.43 -3.01
C ASP A 231 -25.64 -9.27 -3.62
N ASP A 232 -25.60 -9.38 -4.94
CA ASP A 232 -24.47 -9.93 -5.72
C ASP A 232 -23.60 -8.79 -6.21
N ILE A 233 -22.28 -8.88 -5.98
CA ILE A 233 -21.34 -7.82 -6.36
C ILE A 233 -21.29 -7.66 -7.88
N GLU A 234 -21.28 -6.43 -8.35
CA GLU A 234 -21.13 -6.08 -9.74
C GLU A 234 -19.75 -6.46 -10.31
N GLY A 235 -19.60 -6.39 -11.63
CA GLY A 235 -18.35 -6.74 -12.33
C GLY A 235 -18.04 -8.24 -12.35
N ILE A 236 -18.83 -9.07 -11.68
CA ILE A 236 -18.68 -10.52 -11.61
C ILE A 236 -20.02 -11.19 -11.91
N ALA A 237 -20.01 -12.37 -12.53
CA ALA A 237 -21.24 -13.09 -12.84
C ALA A 237 -22.02 -13.46 -11.56
N ASP A 238 -23.32 -13.18 -11.58
CA ASP A 238 -24.24 -13.32 -10.45
C ASP A 238 -24.59 -14.76 -10.08
N GLY A 239 -25.22 -14.92 -8.92
CA GLY A 239 -25.88 -16.15 -8.49
C GLY A 239 -24.98 -17.20 -7.89
N PHE A 240 -23.74 -16.86 -7.56
CA PHE A 240 -22.84 -17.74 -6.84
C PHE A 240 -22.74 -17.32 -5.37
N ALA A 241 -22.65 -18.28 -4.46
CA ALA A 241 -22.47 -17.98 -3.04
C ALA A 241 -21.18 -17.19 -2.69
N TRP A 242 -20.24 -17.10 -3.62
CA TRP A 242 -18.99 -16.36 -3.47
C TRP A 242 -19.03 -14.97 -4.11
N THR A 243 -20.14 -14.59 -4.73
CA THR A 243 -20.38 -13.23 -5.25
C THR A 243 -21.29 -12.41 -4.32
N GLN A 244 -22.00 -13.09 -3.40
CA GLN A 244 -22.91 -12.43 -2.50
C GLN A 244 -22.21 -11.74 -1.32
N TYR A 245 -22.74 -10.58 -0.94
CA TYR A 245 -22.32 -9.81 0.22
C TYR A 245 -23.51 -9.31 0.99
N GLY A 246 -23.25 -8.69 2.17
CA GLY A 246 -24.28 -8.16 3.04
C GLY A 246 -24.76 -9.14 4.11
N GLY A 247 -25.51 -8.65 5.04
CA GLY A 247 -26.01 -9.39 6.19
C GLY A 247 -26.30 -8.53 7.41
N SER A 248 -25.91 -8.98 8.60
CA SER A 248 -26.24 -8.29 9.85
C SER A 248 -25.07 -8.13 10.83
N ASN A 249 -23.86 -8.49 10.41
CA ASN A 249 -22.68 -8.45 11.27
C ASN A 249 -21.86 -7.17 11.04
N ALA A 250 -22.23 -6.06 11.66
CA ALA A 250 -21.51 -4.79 11.52
C ALA A 250 -20.00 -4.87 11.87
N THR A 251 -19.57 -5.90 12.62
CA THR A 251 -18.17 -6.14 12.99
C THR A 251 -17.56 -7.30 12.19
N ASP A 252 -18.11 -7.60 11.01
CA ASP A 252 -17.55 -8.59 10.10
C ASP A 252 -16.06 -8.32 9.86
N ASN A 253 -15.30 -9.39 9.65
CA ASN A 253 -13.85 -9.33 9.51
C ASN A 253 -13.38 -10.16 8.32
N SER A 254 -13.12 -9.48 7.23
CA SER A 254 -12.56 -10.06 5.98
C SER A 254 -11.02 -10.06 5.96
N GLY A 255 -10.36 -9.66 7.08
CA GLY A 255 -8.92 -9.72 7.26
C GLY A 255 -8.24 -8.35 7.31
N ARG A 256 -7.07 -8.23 6.68
CA ARG A 256 -6.23 -7.04 6.76
C ARG A 256 -5.57 -6.74 5.42
N LEU A 257 -5.66 -5.48 4.99
CA LEU A 257 -4.90 -4.91 3.88
C LEU A 257 -4.08 -3.74 4.43
N GLU A 258 -2.76 -3.90 4.50
CA GLU A 258 -1.85 -2.89 5.06
C GLU A 258 -0.62 -2.73 4.15
N TYR A 259 -0.30 -1.51 3.76
CA TYR A 259 0.77 -1.20 2.81
C TYR A 259 0.63 -2.03 1.52
N VAL A 260 -0.53 -1.87 0.88
CA VAL A 260 -0.88 -2.55 -0.37
C VAL A 260 -0.97 -1.53 -1.49
N SER A 261 -0.30 -1.81 -2.60
CA SER A 261 -0.36 -1.02 -3.83
C SER A 261 -1.08 -1.82 -4.91
N VAL A 262 -2.20 -1.30 -5.42
CA VAL A 262 -2.99 -1.89 -6.52
C VAL A 262 -2.83 -1.01 -7.75
N ARG A 263 -2.36 -1.59 -8.85
CA ARG A 263 -1.91 -0.82 -10.00
C ARG A 263 -2.51 -1.31 -11.30
N HIS A 264 -2.89 -0.35 -12.17
CA HIS A 264 -3.27 -0.57 -13.56
C HIS A 264 -4.50 -1.47 -13.72
N SER A 265 -5.39 -1.42 -12.74
CA SER A 265 -6.60 -2.25 -12.61
C SER A 265 -7.87 -1.50 -13.02
N GLY A 266 -9.00 -2.01 -12.57
CA GLY A 266 -10.30 -1.51 -12.96
C GLY A 266 -10.64 -1.90 -14.40
N GLN A 267 -11.85 -2.33 -14.66
CA GLN A 267 -12.20 -2.73 -16.02
C GLN A 267 -13.70 -2.69 -16.24
N GLU A 268 -14.14 -2.04 -17.31
CA GLU A 268 -15.52 -2.17 -17.80
C GLU A 268 -15.77 -3.61 -18.26
N ILE A 269 -16.72 -4.27 -17.64
CA ILE A 269 -17.16 -5.63 -17.94
C ILE A 269 -18.28 -5.61 -18.96
N ALA A 270 -19.23 -4.70 -18.78
CA ALA A 270 -20.36 -4.41 -19.67
C ALA A 270 -20.83 -2.97 -19.39
N PRO A 271 -21.66 -2.37 -20.23
CA PRO A 271 -22.22 -1.04 -19.93
C PRO A 271 -22.92 -1.03 -18.56
N ASN A 272 -22.51 -0.13 -17.67
CA ASN A 272 -22.94 0.00 -16.28
C ASN A 272 -22.71 -1.29 -15.48
N ASN A 273 -21.58 -1.90 -15.65
CA ASN A 273 -21.13 -3.07 -14.87
C ASN A 273 -19.60 -3.12 -14.94
N GLU A 274 -18.95 -2.57 -13.97
CA GLU A 274 -17.54 -2.25 -13.93
C GLU A 274 -16.83 -3.00 -12.78
N LEU A 275 -15.52 -3.02 -12.85
CA LEU A 275 -14.63 -3.43 -11.75
C LEU A 275 -13.73 -2.25 -11.42
N GLN A 276 -13.74 -1.83 -10.20
CA GLN A 276 -12.89 -0.78 -9.65
C GLN A 276 -11.49 -1.31 -9.29
N ALA A 277 -10.57 -0.46 -8.82
CA ALA A 277 -9.29 -1.00 -8.39
C ALA A 277 -9.43 -1.90 -7.15
N ILE A 278 -10.20 -1.45 -6.16
CA ILE A 278 -10.59 -2.24 -4.99
C ILE A 278 -12.07 -2.02 -4.72
N THR A 279 -12.82 -3.11 -4.63
CA THR A 279 -14.24 -3.10 -4.26
C THR A 279 -14.45 -3.72 -2.88
N PHE A 280 -15.24 -3.09 -2.02
CA PHE A 280 -15.70 -3.64 -0.75
C PHE A 280 -17.22 -3.76 -0.74
N GLY A 281 -17.75 -4.98 -0.69
CA GLY A 281 -19.19 -5.24 -0.55
C GLY A 281 -19.53 -5.74 0.84
N GLY A 282 -20.32 -5.02 1.62
CA GLY A 282 -20.78 -5.42 2.95
C GLY A 282 -19.66 -5.76 3.96
N VAL A 283 -18.52 -5.09 3.86
CA VAL A 283 -17.37 -5.37 4.75
C VAL A 283 -17.53 -4.62 6.06
N GLY A 284 -17.32 -5.32 7.18
CA GLY A 284 -17.54 -4.78 8.51
C GLY A 284 -16.33 -4.14 9.17
N SER A 285 -16.57 -3.43 10.27
CA SER A 285 -15.55 -2.67 11.01
C SER A 285 -14.46 -3.52 11.68
N GLY A 286 -14.59 -4.85 11.67
CA GLY A 286 -13.53 -5.77 12.12
C GLY A 286 -12.39 -5.93 11.12
N THR A 287 -12.60 -5.53 9.86
CA THR A 287 -11.58 -5.54 8.81
C THR A 287 -10.65 -4.34 8.93
N THR A 288 -9.35 -4.55 8.75
CA THR A 288 -8.35 -3.47 8.76
C THR A 288 -7.96 -3.12 7.34
N VAL A 289 -8.12 -1.84 6.95
CA VAL A 289 -7.67 -1.32 5.65
C VAL A 289 -6.90 -0.02 5.90
N GLN A 290 -5.58 -0.05 5.68
CA GLN A 290 -4.74 1.11 5.94
C GLN A 290 -3.49 1.16 5.08
N ASN A 291 -3.04 2.37 4.76
CA ASN A 291 -1.87 2.60 3.90
C ASN A 291 -2.05 1.91 2.54
N ILE A 292 -3.04 2.36 1.80
CA ILE A 292 -3.41 1.83 0.49
C ILE A 292 -2.97 2.80 -0.59
N GLU A 293 -2.31 2.30 -1.63
CA GLU A 293 -1.96 3.02 -2.84
C GLU A 293 -2.71 2.39 -4.02
N ILE A 294 -3.45 3.20 -4.76
CA ILE A 294 -4.10 2.84 -6.02
C ILE A 294 -3.47 3.66 -7.13
N ILE A 295 -3.06 3.01 -8.22
CA ILE A 295 -2.42 3.66 -9.36
C ILE A 295 -3.08 3.19 -10.65
N GLY A 296 -3.83 4.06 -11.30
CA GLY A 296 -4.39 3.81 -12.61
C GLY A 296 -5.53 2.79 -12.60
N SER A 297 -6.67 3.12 -12.03
CA SER A 297 -7.92 2.40 -12.25
C SER A 297 -8.61 2.88 -13.52
N GLN A 298 -9.24 1.98 -14.30
CA GLN A 298 -10.00 2.38 -15.48
C GLN A 298 -11.36 2.96 -15.09
N ASP A 299 -11.88 2.52 -13.99
CA ASP A 299 -13.08 2.97 -13.35
C ASP A 299 -12.74 3.65 -12.03
N ASP A 300 -13.52 3.47 -10.97
CA ASP A 300 -13.24 4.11 -9.69
C ASP A 300 -11.92 3.67 -9.06
N GLY A 301 -11.43 4.55 -8.20
CA GLY A 301 -10.30 4.21 -7.36
C GLY A 301 -10.69 3.16 -6.33
N ILE A 302 -11.65 3.47 -5.49
CA ILE A 302 -12.23 2.56 -4.49
C ILE A 302 -13.74 2.72 -4.50
N GLU A 303 -14.45 1.59 -4.49
CA GLU A 303 -15.88 1.59 -4.34
C GLU A 303 -16.31 0.73 -3.16
N ILE A 304 -17.32 1.22 -2.40
CA ILE A 304 -17.78 0.57 -1.19
C ILE A 304 -19.31 0.46 -1.16
N PHE A 305 -19.81 -0.73 -1.34
CA PHE A 305 -21.22 -1.08 -1.25
C PHE A 305 -21.59 -1.39 0.20
N GLY A 306 -22.18 -0.45 0.90
CA GLY A 306 -22.61 -0.58 2.27
C GLY A 306 -21.52 -0.96 3.27
N GLY A 307 -21.88 -1.65 4.34
CA GLY A 307 -20.94 -2.06 5.39
C GLY A 307 -20.43 -0.92 6.26
N SER A 308 -19.34 -1.20 6.99
CA SER A 308 -18.76 -0.27 7.98
C SER A 308 -17.24 -0.39 8.11
N VAL A 309 -16.56 -0.86 7.08
CA VAL A 309 -15.10 -0.92 7.05
C VAL A 309 -14.52 0.49 7.15
N ASN A 310 -13.43 0.65 7.91
CA ASN A 310 -12.70 1.91 7.93
C ASN A 310 -11.47 1.83 7.05
N VAL A 311 -11.23 2.89 6.27
CA VAL A 311 -10.05 3.05 5.41
C VAL A 311 -9.23 4.22 5.92
N THR A 312 -7.94 3.98 6.17
CA THR A 312 -7.03 5.02 6.68
C THR A 312 -5.79 5.12 5.81
N ASN A 313 -5.36 6.35 5.51
CA ASN A 313 -4.21 6.63 4.65
C ASN A 313 -4.37 6.02 3.24
N LEU A 314 -5.29 6.56 2.47
CA LEU A 314 -5.59 6.16 1.09
C LEU A 314 -4.97 7.16 0.12
N ILE A 315 -4.24 6.67 -0.88
CA ILE A 315 -3.84 7.49 -2.02
C ILE A 315 -4.31 6.85 -3.32
N ILE A 316 -5.00 7.65 -4.14
CA ILE A 316 -5.46 7.28 -5.47
C ILE A 316 -4.79 8.19 -6.48
N HIS A 317 -4.09 7.60 -7.42
CA HIS A 317 -3.35 8.30 -8.45
C HIS A 317 -3.84 7.84 -9.82
N TYR A 318 -4.72 8.63 -10.40
CA TYR A 318 -5.40 8.45 -11.66
C TYR A 318 -6.43 7.31 -11.66
N ASN A 319 -7.64 7.67 -11.91
CA ASN A 319 -8.79 6.78 -12.12
C ASN A 319 -9.64 7.33 -13.28
N GLY A 320 -10.51 6.48 -13.82
CA GLY A 320 -11.27 6.80 -15.03
C GLY A 320 -12.63 7.36 -14.77
N ASP A 321 -13.20 7.15 -13.58
CA ASP A 321 -14.48 7.71 -13.16
C ASP A 321 -14.31 8.43 -11.82
N ASP A 322 -14.85 7.98 -10.70
CA ASP A 322 -14.73 8.66 -9.43
C ASP A 322 -13.55 8.14 -8.58
N ALA A 323 -12.91 9.01 -7.80
CA ALA A 323 -11.80 8.55 -6.97
C ALA A 323 -12.30 7.71 -5.79
N ILE A 324 -13.36 8.14 -5.14
CA ILE A 324 -14.02 7.44 -4.03
C ILE A 324 -15.50 7.36 -4.36
N ASP A 325 -16.02 6.15 -4.55
CA ASP A 325 -17.44 5.87 -4.65
C ASP A 325 -17.96 5.15 -3.40
N LEU A 326 -19.05 5.66 -2.82
CA LEU A 326 -19.71 5.11 -1.64
C LEU A 326 -21.19 4.89 -1.92
N ASP A 327 -21.61 3.65 -1.82
CA ASP A 327 -22.94 3.23 -2.17
C ASP A 327 -23.63 2.44 -1.06
N GLU A 328 -24.91 2.08 -1.25
CA GLU A 328 -25.74 1.23 -0.39
C GLU A 328 -25.66 1.58 1.09
N GLY A 329 -25.64 2.87 1.41
CA GLY A 329 -25.67 3.33 2.81
C GLY A 329 -24.44 2.92 3.62
N TYR A 330 -23.25 3.05 3.02
CA TYR A 330 -21.99 2.88 3.73
C TYR A 330 -21.95 3.69 5.04
N SER A 331 -21.42 3.09 6.11
CA SER A 331 -21.42 3.67 7.45
C SER A 331 -20.07 3.68 8.15
N GLY A 332 -18.98 3.48 7.40
CA GLY A 332 -17.60 3.55 7.90
C GLY A 332 -16.97 4.93 7.80
N THR A 333 -15.66 4.96 7.99
CA THR A 333 -14.86 6.19 7.90
C THR A 333 -13.73 6.01 6.91
N ILE A 334 -13.61 6.96 5.96
CA ILE A 334 -12.39 7.16 5.17
C ILE A 334 -11.65 8.35 5.77
N ASP A 335 -10.44 8.11 6.27
CA ASP A 335 -9.64 9.10 6.98
C ASP A 335 -8.25 9.23 6.36
N ASN A 336 -7.86 10.45 6.07
CA ASN A 336 -6.58 10.81 5.49
C ASN A 336 -6.39 10.25 4.07
N ALA A 337 -7.00 10.91 3.08
CA ALA A 337 -6.90 10.51 1.67
C ALA A 337 -6.26 11.59 0.79
N VAL A 338 -5.47 11.15 -0.19
CA VAL A 338 -4.94 11.99 -1.27
C VAL A 338 -5.46 11.46 -2.60
N LEU A 339 -6.17 12.30 -3.33
CA LEU A 339 -6.78 11.97 -4.61
C LEU A 339 -6.10 12.80 -5.70
N VAL A 340 -5.45 12.14 -6.64
CA VAL A 340 -4.76 12.79 -7.77
C VAL A 340 -5.48 12.41 -9.06
N MET A 341 -6.33 13.30 -9.53
CA MET A 341 -7.18 13.10 -10.69
C MET A 341 -6.38 13.24 -12.00
N ASN A 342 -6.89 12.68 -13.06
CA ASN A 342 -6.40 12.89 -14.43
C ASN A 342 -7.50 13.51 -15.31
N THR A 343 -7.27 13.61 -16.60
CA THR A 343 -8.26 14.17 -17.55
C THR A 343 -9.45 13.25 -17.86
N MET A 344 -9.45 12.03 -17.35
CA MET A 344 -10.54 11.06 -17.52
C MET A 344 -11.37 10.91 -16.25
N THR A 345 -10.81 11.31 -15.10
CA THR A 345 -11.51 11.27 -13.82
C THR A 345 -12.72 12.21 -13.87
N ASP A 346 -13.89 11.71 -13.51
CA ASP A 346 -15.11 12.53 -13.41
C ASP A 346 -15.10 13.33 -12.10
N GLY A 347 -15.24 12.70 -10.95
CA GLY A 347 -15.28 13.34 -9.66
C GLY A 347 -14.23 12.87 -8.65
N ALA A 348 -14.07 13.67 -7.60
CA ALA A 348 -13.30 13.21 -6.44
C ALA A 348 -14.14 12.28 -5.56
N PHE A 349 -15.45 12.48 -5.57
CA PHE A 349 -16.42 11.74 -4.78
C PHE A 349 -17.70 11.52 -5.59
N GLU A 350 -18.15 10.27 -5.63
CA GLU A 350 -19.53 9.90 -5.90
C GLU A 350 -20.07 9.26 -4.62
N ILE A 351 -21.13 9.80 -4.06
CA ILE A 351 -21.67 9.30 -2.79
C ILE A 351 -23.16 9.15 -2.91
N ASP A 352 -23.61 7.92 -2.93
CA ASP A 352 -25.00 7.53 -2.93
C ASP A 352 -25.50 7.15 -1.54
N GLY A 353 -26.78 7.15 -1.38
CA GLY A 353 -27.46 6.74 -0.15
C GLY A 353 -27.78 5.26 -0.13
N THR A 354 -28.82 4.94 0.62
CA THR A 354 -29.30 3.58 0.74
C THR A 354 -30.32 3.26 -0.35
N GLU A 355 -30.32 2.03 -0.83
CA GLU A 355 -31.38 1.43 -1.65
C GLU A 355 -32.45 0.69 -0.81
N ASP A 356 -32.31 0.66 0.52
CA ASP A 356 -33.32 0.13 1.43
C ASP A 356 -34.62 0.92 1.36
N SER A 357 -35.59 0.41 0.63
CA SER A 357 -36.91 1.03 0.45
C SER A 357 -37.71 1.18 1.75
N THR A 358 -37.32 0.49 2.83
CA THR A 358 -37.97 0.58 4.14
C THR A 358 -37.51 1.80 4.95
N GLY A 359 -36.35 2.38 4.59
CA GLY A 359 -35.70 3.48 5.29
C GLY A 359 -35.19 3.11 6.69
N ALA A 360 -34.98 1.81 6.95
CA ALA A 360 -34.43 1.32 8.23
C ALA A 360 -32.92 1.49 8.28
N ILE A 361 -32.27 1.49 7.12
CA ILE A 361 -30.82 1.68 6.95
C ILE A 361 -30.60 3.01 6.26
N THR A 362 -29.88 3.91 6.88
CA THR A 362 -29.61 5.24 6.33
C THR A 362 -28.14 5.41 5.93
N GLY A 363 -27.22 4.69 6.58
CA GLY A 363 -25.78 4.82 6.40
C GLY A 363 -25.27 6.23 6.78
N GLU A 364 -24.43 6.33 7.78
CA GLU A 364 -23.81 7.62 8.11
C GLU A 364 -22.31 7.51 7.91
N PHE A 365 -21.87 7.68 6.66
CA PHE A 365 -20.45 7.70 6.32
C PHE A 365 -19.71 8.88 6.98
N THR A 366 -18.40 8.74 7.11
CA THR A 366 -17.49 9.87 7.36
C THR A 366 -16.36 9.84 6.36
N VAL A 367 -16.20 10.92 5.60
CA VAL A 367 -15.02 11.17 4.77
C VAL A 367 -14.32 12.40 5.31
N GLN A 368 -13.06 12.26 5.71
CA GLN A 368 -12.37 13.37 6.37
C GLN A 368 -10.88 13.42 6.05
N ASN A 369 -10.29 14.63 6.19
CA ASN A 369 -8.87 14.87 5.99
C ASN A 369 -8.42 14.48 4.57
N VAL A 370 -9.04 15.11 3.56
CA VAL A 370 -8.80 14.76 2.16
C VAL A 370 -8.14 15.92 1.42
N THR A 371 -7.13 15.61 0.63
CA THR A 371 -6.54 16.54 -0.35
C THR A 371 -6.79 16.03 -1.76
N VAL A 372 -7.47 16.84 -2.58
CA VAL A 372 -7.80 16.53 -3.96
C VAL A 372 -6.97 17.40 -4.88
N TYR A 373 -6.24 16.79 -5.79
CA TYR A 373 -5.51 17.43 -6.88
C TYR A 373 -6.28 17.20 -8.19
N GLY A 374 -7.02 18.19 -8.64
CA GLY A 374 -7.65 18.20 -9.95
C GLY A 374 -6.62 18.33 -11.07
N GLN A 375 -7.06 18.13 -12.29
CA GLN A 375 -6.26 18.29 -13.50
C GLN A 375 -6.74 19.51 -14.30
N ALA A 376 -6.15 20.68 -14.06
CA ALA A 376 -6.51 21.91 -14.77
C ALA A 376 -6.02 21.88 -16.22
N THR A 377 -6.84 21.38 -17.14
CA THR A 377 -6.61 21.40 -18.60
C THR A 377 -7.79 22.05 -19.33
N GLN A 378 -7.65 22.34 -20.62
CA GLN A 378 -8.74 22.98 -21.39
C GLN A 378 -9.97 22.08 -21.58
N ASP A 379 -9.77 20.77 -21.54
CA ASP A 379 -10.83 19.77 -21.72
C ASP A 379 -11.17 19.07 -20.40
N ASP A 380 -10.86 19.70 -19.27
CA ASP A 380 -11.06 19.16 -17.93
C ASP A 380 -12.55 19.10 -17.60
N THR A 381 -13.03 17.90 -17.32
CA THR A 381 -14.39 17.62 -16.84
C THR A 381 -14.41 17.31 -15.35
N ASN A 382 -13.25 17.35 -14.69
CA ASN A 382 -13.16 17.02 -13.26
C ASN A 382 -14.16 17.84 -12.43
N GLN A 383 -14.87 17.14 -11.57
CA GLN A 383 -15.82 17.71 -10.65
C GLN A 383 -15.30 17.64 -9.21
N TYR A 384 -15.83 18.47 -8.35
CA TYR A 384 -15.51 18.37 -6.93
C TYR A 384 -16.15 17.14 -6.28
N GLY A 385 -17.33 16.73 -6.78
CA GLY A 385 -18.02 15.52 -6.39
C GLY A 385 -19.53 15.68 -6.35
N THR A 386 -20.19 14.54 -6.20
CA THR A 386 -21.64 14.38 -6.09
C THR A 386 -22.02 13.69 -4.78
N TRP A 387 -23.11 14.14 -4.16
CA TRP A 387 -23.74 13.50 -3.01
C TRP A 387 -25.23 13.36 -3.36
N LYS A 388 -25.62 12.21 -3.87
CA LYS A 388 -26.91 11.99 -4.55
C LYS A 388 -27.72 10.87 -3.86
N SER A 389 -28.82 10.47 -4.44
CA SER A 389 -29.64 9.27 -4.14
C SER A 389 -29.90 9.01 -2.65
N GLY A 390 -30.10 10.07 -1.86
CA GLY A 390 -30.38 9.91 -0.43
C GLY A 390 -29.16 9.88 0.48
N ALA A 391 -27.98 10.28 -0.03
CA ALA A 391 -26.72 10.32 0.74
C ALA A 391 -26.91 10.93 2.14
N THR A 392 -26.37 10.28 3.17
CA THR A 392 -26.33 10.72 4.55
C THR A 392 -24.98 10.44 5.19
N GLY A 393 -24.42 11.41 5.90
CA GLY A 393 -23.12 11.30 6.49
C GLY A 393 -22.42 12.64 6.65
N LEU A 394 -21.10 12.61 6.75
CA LEU A 394 -20.27 13.78 6.97
C LEU A 394 -19.05 13.77 6.06
N THR A 395 -18.89 14.84 5.27
CA THR A 395 -17.64 15.13 4.59
C THR A 395 -17.00 16.37 5.20
N LYS A 396 -15.76 16.29 5.64
CA LYS A 396 -15.08 17.41 6.32
C LYS A 396 -13.58 17.47 6.12
N ASN A 397 -13.02 18.67 6.32
CA ASN A 397 -11.60 18.98 6.15
C ASN A 397 -11.08 18.50 4.79
N VAL A 398 -11.65 19.06 3.72
CA VAL A 398 -11.32 18.73 2.34
C VAL A 398 -10.66 19.92 1.65
N VAL A 399 -9.51 19.70 1.04
CA VAL A 399 -8.81 20.71 0.25
C VAL A 399 -8.85 20.32 -1.21
N PHE A 400 -9.46 21.15 -2.03
CA PHE A 400 -9.49 21.03 -3.50
C PHE A 400 -8.49 22.00 -4.11
N LYS A 401 -7.58 21.51 -4.93
CA LYS A 401 -6.56 22.31 -5.61
C LYS A 401 -6.29 21.83 -7.02
N SER A 402 -5.77 22.72 -7.86
CA SER A 402 -5.45 22.44 -9.27
C SER A 402 -6.66 22.15 -10.14
N PHE A 403 -7.84 22.63 -9.79
CA PHE A 403 -9.04 22.61 -10.63
C PHE A 403 -9.09 23.83 -11.55
N ASN A 404 -9.81 23.71 -12.66
CA ASN A 404 -10.12 24.85 -13.53
C ASN A 404 -11.02 25.87 -12.83
N THR A 405 -10.86 27.13 -13.19
CA THR A 405 -11.84 28.15 -12.77
C THR A 405 -13.19 27.89 -13.44
N GLY A 406 -14.26 28.03 -12.67
CA GLY A 406 -15.61 27.71 -13.11
C GLY A 406 -16.08 26.31 -12.82
N THR A 407 -15.22 25.43 -12.28
CA THR A 407 -15.64 24.12 -11.76
C THR A 407 -16.66 24.30 -10.64
N THR A 408 -17.73 23.51 -10.66
CA THR A 408 -18.83 23.59 -9.70
C THR A 408 -19.02 22.29 -8.93
N MET A 409 -19.60 22.39 -7.74
CA MET A 409 -20.20 21.25 -7.07
C MET A 409 -21.40 20.81 -7.90
N GLU A 410 -21.51 19.53 -8.24
CA GLU A 410 -22.50 19.10 -9.23
C GLU A 410 -23.85 18.77 -8.63
N GLN A 411 -23.86 17.88 -7.63
CA GLN A 411 -25.10 17.43 -7.03
C GLN A 411 -24.97 17.28 -5.51
N VAL A 412 -25.99 17.77 -4.80
CA VAL A 412 -26.14 17.58 -3.35
C VAL A 412 -27.59 17.23 -3.06
N HIS A 413 -27.82 16.11 -2.39
CA HIS A 413 -29.16 15.63 -2.06
C HIS A 413 -29.85 16.50 -1.01
N SER A 414 -31.17 16.46 -1.00
CA SER A 414 -32.00 17.24 -0.09
C SER A 414 -31.90 16.83 1.39
N ASN A 415 -31.20 15.74 1.72
CA ASN A 415 -30.82 15.38 3.09
C ASN A 415 -29.78 16.34 3.70
N TYR A 416 -29.22 17.24 2.87
CA TYR A 416 -28.29 18.24 3.35
C TYR A 416 -28.90 19.10 4.45
N ALA A 417 -28.25 19.11 5.60
CA ALA A 417 -28.72 19.78 6.82
C ALA A 417 -27.77 20.91 7.29
N GLY A 418 -26.74 21.22 6.49
CA GLY A 418 -25.84 22.33 6.77
C GLY A 418 -24.49 21.89 7.35
N LYS A 419 -23.86 22.83 8.07
CA LYS A 419 -22.59 22.58 8.75
C LYS A 419 -22.73 21.57 9.87
N GLY A 420 -21.82 20.57 9.92
CA GLY A 420 -21.76 19.60 11.03
C GLY A 420 -20.36 19.11 11.28
N THR A 421 -20.01 18.83 12.52
CA THR A 421 -18.69 18.32 12.94
C THR A 421 -18.69 16.84 13.30
N ALA A 422 -19.86 16.22 13.33
CA ALA A 422 -20.11 14.81 13.57
C ALA A 422 -21.35 14.37 12.80
N THR A 423 -21.42 13.10 12.43
CA THR A 423 -22.60 12.53 11.75
C THR A 423 -23.87 12.70 12.57
N ALA A 424 -24.99 12.85 11.88
CA ALA A 424 -26.31 12.88 12.49
C ALA A 424 -27.27 12.06 11.62
N LEU A 425 -28.09 11.25 12.28
CA LEU A 425 -28.96 10.27 11.64
C LEU A 425 -29.82 10.89 10.53
N GLY A 426 -29.72 10.35 9.34
CA GLY A 426 -30.46 10.76 8.16
C GLY A 426 -30.11 12.15 7.63
N GLN A 427 -28.97 12.70 7.99
CA GLN A 427 -28.52 14.01 7.55
C GLN A 427 -27.22 13.90 6.74
N LEU A 428 -27.13 14.70 5.67
CA LEU A 428 -25.89 14.98 4.99
C LEU A 428 -25.30 16.29 5.51
N LEU A 429 -24.06 16.26 5.96
CA LEU A 429 -23.39 17.36 6.63
C LEU A 429 -22.04 17.63 5.98
N PHE A 430 -21.68 18.92 5.88
CA PHE A 430 -20.37 19.35 5.42
C PHE A 430 -19.69 20.23 6.45
N ASP A 431 -18.34 20.21 6.47
CA ASP A 431 -17.53 21.11 7.30
C ASP A 431 -16.13 21.29 6.71
N ASP A 432 -15.62 22.50 6.75
CA ASP A 432 -14.21 22.83 6.48
C ASP A 432 -13.71 22.38 5.09
N PHE A 433 -14.27 22.99 4.04
CA PHE A 433 -13.83 22.81 2.65
C PHE A 433 -13.01 24.03 2.21
N ASP A 434 -11.75 23.79 1.83
CA ASP A 434 -10.86 24.77 1.24
C ASP A 434 -10.77 24.58 -0.28
N PHE A 435 -11.12 25.60 -1.05
CA PHE A 435 -10.95 25.62 -2.50
C PHE A 435 -9.79 26.53 -2.86
N VAL A 436 -8.68 25.97 -3.33
CA VAL A 436 -7.52 26.75 -3.80
C VAL A 436 -7.81 27.26 -5.21
N THR A 437 -8.55 28.34 -5.30
CA THR A 437 -9.04 28.94 -6.54
C THR A 437 -9.27 30.44 -6.38
N SER A 438 -9.46 31.14 -7.52
CA SER A 438 -9.95 32.52 -7.54
C SER A 438 -11.49 32.64 -7.61
N ASP A 439 -12.17 31.51 -7.76
CA ASP A 439 -13.64 31.48 -7.80
C ASP A 439 -14.25 31.81 -6.44
N THR A 440 -15.44 32.35 -6.43
CA THR A 440 -16.16 32.60 -5.19
C THR A 440 -16.92 31.33 -4.76
N ILE A 441 -17.18 31.18 -3.46
CA ILE A 441 -18.04 30.10 -2.96
C ILE A 441 -19.40 30.06 -3.64
N ALA A 442 -19.98 31.24 -3.95
CA ALA A 442 -21.23 31.32 -4.68
C ALA A 442 -21.12 30.78 -6.12
N THR A 443 -19.98 30.88 -6.77
CA THR A 443 -19.72 30.28 -8.09
C THR A 443 -19.60 28.77 -7.99
N ILE A 444 -18.81 28.27 -7.03
CA ILE A 444 -18.57 26.84 -6.81
C ILE A 444 -19.88 26.11 -6.52
N PHE A 445 -20.75 26.69 -5.71
CA PHE A 445 -22.01 26.05 -5.32
C PHE A 445 -23.21 26.50 -6.18
N ALA A 446 -22.96 27.13 -7.35
CA ALA A 446 -24.04 27.69 -8.17
C ALA A 446 -25.07 26.66 -8.66
N ALA A 447 -24.62 25.44 -9.01
CA ALA A 447 -25.50 24.36 -9.47
C ALA A 447 -26.40 23.81 -8.36
N VAL A 448 -25.93 23.83 -7.11
CA VAL A 448 -26.61 23.24 -5.94
C VAL A 448 -27.19 24.29 -4.97
N ASN A 449 -27.21 25.55 -5.34
CA ASN A 449 -27.61 26.69 -4.47
C ASN A 449 -29.05 26.63 -3.94
N SER A 450 -29.91 25.81 -4.53
CA SER A 450 -31.28 25.57 -4.03
C SER A 450 -31.31 24.65 -2.81
N VAL A 451 -30.25 23.87 -2.58
CA VAL A 451 -30.09 22.94 -1.47
C VAL A 451 -29.06 23.49 -0.49
N VAL A 452 -27.88 23.85 -0.98
CA VAL A 452 -26.77 24.35 -0.15
C VAL A 452 -26.80 25.86 -0.10
N THR A 453 -27.42 26.41 0.93
CA THR A 453 -27.65 27.88 1.07
C THR A 453 -26.66 28.54 2.04
N ASP A 454 -25.89 27.80 2.77
CA ASP A 454 -25.02 28.25 3.86
C ASP A 454 -23.54 27.90 3.64
N ALA A 455 -23.12 27.50 2.41
CA ALA A 455 -21.77 27.08 2.08
C ALA A 455 -20.68 28.03 2.62
N SER A 456 -20.90 29.33 2.59
CA SER A 456 -19.97 30.34 3.11
C SER A 456 -19.76 30.29 4.64
N THR A 457 -20.45 29.42 5.36
CA THR A 457 -20.25 29.23 6.81
C THR A 457 -19.27 28.10 7.13
N TRP A 458 -18.93 27.28 6.15
CA TRP A 458 -18.06 26.09 6.32
C TRP A 458 -17.10 25.86 5.14
N ALA A 459 -17.18 26.62 4.06
CA ALA A 459 -16.28 26.52 2.92
C ALA A 459 -15.62 27.87 2.63
N GLU A 460 -14.37 27.84 2.20
CA GLU A 460 -13.57 29.01 1.87
C GLU A 460 -12.89 28.87 0.51
N SER A 461 -12.79 29.98 -0.23
CA SER A 461 -11.90 30.10 -1.38
C SER A 461 -10.60 30.74 -0.92
N VAL A 462 -9.49 30.04 -1.09
CA VAL A 462 -8.18 30.44 -0.59
C VAL A 462 -7.16 30.55 -1.73
N ALA A 463 -6.17 31.42 -1.57
CA ALA A 463 -5.11 31.58 -2.57
C ALA A 463 -4.07 30.43 -2.52
N SER A 464 -3.99 29.75 -1.40
CA SER A 464 -3.12 28.60 -1.17
C SER A 464 -3.67 27.78 0.00
N GLN A 465 -3.37 26.47 0.02
CA GLN A 465 -3.78 25.60 1.11
C GLN A 465 -3.38 26.17 2.47
N VAL A 466 -4.30 26.14 3.41
CA VAL A 466 -4.05 26.52 4.82
C VAL A 466 -3.28 25.39 5.51
N SER A 467 -2.32 25.76 6.35
CA SER A 467 -1.52 24.76 7.07
C SER A 467 -2.37 23.98 8.06
N GLY A 468 -2.38 22.67 7.93
CA GLY A 468 -3.14 21.76 8.80
C GLY A 468 -4.55 21.42 8.27
N THR A 469 -4.91 21.91 7.06
CA THR A 469 -6.12 21.47 6.36
C THR A 469 -5.81 20.39 5.34
N GLY A 470 -6.80 19.54 5.05
CA GLY A 470 -6.66 18.40 4.14
C GLY A 470 -5.90 17.21 4.74
N ALA A 471 -5.31 16.40 3.89
CA ALA A 471 -4.60 15.19 4.28
C ALA A 471 -3.22 15.47 4.90
N ASP A 472 -2.78 14.59 5.79
CA ASP A 472 -1.37 14.46 6.14
C ASP A 472 -0.65 13.66 5.04
N GLU A 473 -0.07 14.40 4.09
CA GLU A 473 0.62 13.80 2.94
C GLU A 473 1.95 13.12 3.32
N THR A 474 2.49 13.37 4.52
CA THR A 474 3.80 12.83 4.96
C THR A 474 3.79 11.32 5.13
N VAL A 475 2.63 10.74 5.42
CA VAL A 475 2.46 9.29 5.61
C VAL A 475 2.57 8.49 4.31
N PHE A 476 2.47 9.14 3.15
CA PHE A 476 2.56 8.51 1.82
C PHE A 476 3.99 8.46 1.25
N SER A 477 5.01 8.75 2.06
CA SER A 477 6.42 8.71 1.62
C SER A 477 6.89 7.33 1.12
N TRP A 478 6.17 6.26 1.42
CA TRP A 478 6.41 4.90 0.90
C TRP A 478 5.90 4.70 -0.53
N CYS A 479 4.96 5.52 -0.99
CA CYS A 479 4.38 5.45 -2.34
C CYS A 479 5.41 5.90 -3.37
N GLN A 480 5.63 5.10 -4.42
CA GLN A 480 6.72 5.35 -5.36
C GLN A 480 6.37 6.40 -6.43
N TYR A 481 5.10 6.56 -6.75
CA TYR A 481 4.64 7.49 -7.78
C TYR A 481 4.16 8.83 -7.24
N TYR A 482 3.98 8.93 -5.94
CA TYR A 482 3.64 10.17 -5.25
C TYR A 482 4.92 10.88 -4.77
N LYS A 483 5.56 11.65 -5.63
CA LYS A 483 6.74 12.48 -5.30
C LYS A 483 6.73 13.79 -6.07
#